data_c9fac79de32753ddcfadfcec8d5cd382
#
_entry.id   c9fac79de32753ddcfadfcec8d5cd382
#
_cell.length_a   1.000
_cell.length_b   1.000
_cell.length_c   1.000
_cell.angle_alpha   90.00
_cell.angle_beta   90.00
_cell.angle_gamma   90.00
#
_symmetry.space_group_name_H-M   'P 1'
#
loop_
_entity.id
_entity.type
_entity.pdbx_description
1 polymer ?
#
loop_
_entity_poly.entity_id
_entity_poly.type
_entity_poly.pdbx_seq_one_letter_code
_entity_poly.pdbx_strand_id
1 'polypeptide(L)'
;IDMKAELFGTKDGGQYSHTFTNSDSTLRLTLGVNTVDGYRDTVDDGIAMVRGYIEGLATDEKTQTLVSAVLRLLSRDGQGNLKASRVLQLRKMAEDSGDEQFLEGVRIIEESYQPSVTRRYIRAQRKDPKTGAWVNIPLGITDVDLLPENETAPEPDAEAEGTEAEA
;
A
#
# COMPACT_ATOMS: atom_id res chain seq x y z
N ILE A 1 -0.45 8.54 3.90
CA ILE A 1 -1.68 8.11 4.61
C ILE A 1 -2.19 6.92 3.81
N ASP A 2 -2.30 5.78 4.46
CA ASP A 2 -2.86 4.58 3.83
C ASP A 2 -4.38 4.74 3.77
N MET A 3 -4.91 5.11 2.61
CA MET A 3 -6.35 5.28 2.39
C MET A 3 -7.16 4.04 2.78
N LYS A 4 -6.56 2.84 2.69
CA LYS A 4 -7.20 1.60 3.10
C LYS A 4 -7.39 1.53 4.62
N ALA A 5 -6.39 1.99 5.38
CA ALA A 5 -6.49 2.03 6.85
C ALA A 5 -7.50 3.07 7.35
N GLU A 6 -7.62 4.18 6.62
CA GLU A 6 -8.56 5.25 6.98
C GLU A 6 -10.01 4.87 6.73
N LEU A 7 -10.28 4.07 5.68
CA LEU A 7 -11.63 3.66 5.30
C LEU A 7 -12.16 2.43 5.98
N PHE A 8 -11.33 1.41 6.01
CA PHE A 8 -11.77 0.11 6.49
C PHE A 8 -11.38 -0.13 7.95
N GLY A 9 -10.86 0.90 8.61
CA GLY A 9 -10.43 0.90 9.99
C GLY A 9 -9.79 -0.43 10.36
N THR A 10 -8.53 -0.46 10.70
CA THR A 10 -7.93 -1.68 11.26
C THR A 10 -8.61 -1.99 12.59
N LYS A 11 -9.80 -2.61 12.55
CA LYS A 11 -10.52 -3.06 13.76
C LYS A 11 -9.66 -3.94 14.66
N ASP A 12 -8.57 -4.51 14.11
CA ASP A 12 -7.60 -5.35 14.81
C ASP A 12 -6.18 -4.77 14.86
N GLY A 13 -5.99 -3.48 14.64
CA GLY A 13 -4.69 -2.80 14.84
C GLY A 13 -3.52 -3.36 14.02
N GLY A 14 -3.79 -4.12 12.97
CA GLY A 14 -2.79 -4.75 12.11
C GLY A 14 -2.05 -3.73 11.26
N GLN A 15 -0.91 -3.25 11.75
CA GLN A 15 -0.02 -2.45 10.92
C GLN A 15 0.59 -3.34 9.84
N TYR A 16 0.36 -3.01 8.56
CA TYR A 16 0.87 -3.77 7.41
C TYR A 16 2.38 -3.71 7.24
N SER A 17 3.06 -2.79 7.93
CA SER A 17 4.52 -2.70 7.94
C SER A 17 5.04 -2.06 9.22
N HIS A 18 6.20 -2.54 9.69
CA HIS A 18 6.95 -1.98 10.80
C HIS A 18 8.31 -1.54 10.30
N THR A 19 8.72 -0.32 10.63
CA THR A 19 10.03 0.22 10.28
C THR A 19 10.84 0.45 11.54
N PHE A 20 12.02 -0.16 11.57
CA PHE A 20 13.02 -0.01 12.62
C PHE A 20 14.15 0.85 12.07
N THR A 21 14.58 1.84 12.84
CA THR A 21 15.69 2.71 12.49
C THR A 21 16.74 2.61 13.59
N ASN A 22 18.04 2.56 13.23
CA ASN A 22 19.10 2.58 14.21
C ASN A 22 19.18 3.95 14.94
N SER A 23 19.92 4.00 16.06
CA SER A 23 20.07 5.21 16.89
C SER A 23 20.56 6.42 16.11
N ASP A 24 21.45 6.20 15.14
CA ASP A 24 22.07 7.26 14.36
C ASP A 24 21.24 7.67 13.14
N SER A 25 20.08 7.03 12.94
CA SER A 25 19.17 7.27 11.80
C SER A 25 19.85 7.14 10.43
N THR A 26 20.84 6.25 10.32
CA THR A 26 21.60 5.95 9.09
C THR A 26 21.13 4.68 8.40
N LEU A 27 20.54 3.75 9.16
CA LEU A 27 20.02 2.47 8.66
C LEU A 27 18.57 2.30 9.06
N ARG A 28 17.77 1.71 8.18
CA ARG A 28 16.42 1.30 8.51
C ARG A 28 16.07 -0.05 7.91
N LEU A 29 15.28 -0.82 8.64
CA LEU A 29 14.73 -2.09 8.24
C LEU A 29 13.20 -2.00 8.26
N THR A 30 12.55 -2.28 7.15
CA THR A 30 11.10 -2.35 7.07
C THR A 30 10.68 -3.79 6.85
N LEU A 31 9.85 -4.30 7.75
CA LEU A 31 9.15 -5.58 7.62
C LEU A 31 7.71 -5.29 7.24
N GLY A 32 7.21 -5.92 6.19
CA GLY A 32 5.85 -5.63 5.74
C GLY A 32 5.19 -6.79 5.01
N VAL A 33 3.92 -6.60 4.71
CA VAL A 33 3.11 -7.51 3.93
C VAL A 33 2.46 -6.77 2.76
N ASN A 34 2.40 -7.42 1.62
CA ASN A 34 1.58 -7.00 0.49
C ASN A 34 0.22 -7.67 0.61
N THR A 35 -0.83 -6.90 0.42
CA THR A 35 -2.20 -7.40 0.44
C THR A 35 -2.89 -7.13 -0.88
N VAL A 36 -3.84 -8.00 -1.23
CA VAL A 36 -4.82 -7.75 -2.30
C VAL A 36 -6.18 -7.52 -1.68
N ASP A 37 -7.01 -6.74 -2.38
CA ASP A 37 -8.38 -6.53 -1.97
C ASP A 37 -9.12 -7.86 -2.04
N GLY A 38 -9.85 -8.19 -0.98
CA GLY A 38 -10.71 -9.34 -0.86
C GLY A 38 -11.96 -8.97 -0.10
N TYR A 39 -13.00 -9.76 -0.25
CA TYR A 39 -14.31 -9.55 0.37
C TYR A 39 -14.89 -10.88 0.78
N ARG A 40 -15.69 -10.88 1.83
CA ARG A 40 -16.52 -12.02 2.24
C ARG A 40 -17.71 -12.16 1.31
N ASP A 41 -18.37 -13.31 1.34
CA ASP A 41 -19.55 -13.62 0.52
C ASP A 41 -20.69 -12.60 0.69
N THR A 42 -20.79 -11.96 1.86
CA THR A 42 -21.76 -10.89 2.14
C THR A 42 -21.63 -9.66 1.23
N VAL A 43 -20.54 -9.53 0.48
CA VAL A 43 -20.39 -8.46 -0.51
C VAL A 43 -21.48 -8.50 -1.58
N ASP A 44 -21.93 -9.70 -1.95
CA ASP A 44 -22.97 -9.87 -2.98
C ASP A 44 -24.32 -9.36 -2.53
N ASP A 45 -24.64 -9.44 -1.24
CA ASP A 45 -25.85 -8.87 -0.65
C ASP A 45 -25.84 -7.34 -0.76
N GLY A 46 -24.71 -6.71 -0.43
CA GLY A 46 -24.53 -5.27 -0.59
C GLY A 46 -24.62 -4.81 -2.05
N ILE A 47 -24.00 -5.56 -2.98
CA ILE A 47 -24.07 -5.29 -4.41
C ILE A 47 -25.51 -5.39 -4.92
N ALA A 48 -26.26 -6.42 -4.49
CA ALA A 48 -27.65 -6.61 -4.87
C ALA A 48 -28.54 -5.45 -4.39
N MET A 49 -28.31 -4.98 -3.16
CA MET A 49 -29.03 -3.84 -2.59
C MET A 49 -28.77 -2.55 -3.38
N VAL A 50 -27.49 -2.24 -3.68
CA VAL A 50 -27.12 -1.08 -4.48
C VAL A 50 -27.71 -1.16 -5.90
N ARG A 51 -27.70 -2.34 -6.53
CA ARG A 51 -28.32 -2.54 -7.84
C ARG A 51 -29.83 -2.31 -7.82
N GLY A 52 -30.52 -2.86 -6.83
CA GLY A 52 -31.96 -2.67 -6.68
C GLY A 52 -32.35 -1.18 -6.55
N TYR A 53 -31.56 -0.41 -5.80
CA TYR A 53 -31.74 1.04 -5.71
C TYR A 53 -31.59 1.72 -7.07
N ILE A 54 -30.53 1.39 -7.81
CA ILE A 54 -30.21 2.03 -9.10
C ILE A 54 -31.25 1.67 -10.16
N GLU A 55 -31.72 0.42 -10.20
CA GLU A 55 -32.77 -0.04 -11.12
C GLU A 55 -34.06 0.73 -10.92
N GLY A 56 -34.36 1.10 -9.67
CA GLY A 56 -35.51 1.95 -9.33
C GLY A 56 -35.39 3.40 -9.82
N LEU A 57 -34.17 3.88 -10.05
CA LEU A 57 -33.91 5.25 -10.52
C LEU A 57 -33.89 5.40 -12.05
N ALA A 58 -33.80 4.33 -12.83
CA ALA A 58 -33.53 4.36 -14.27
C ALA A 58 -34.72 4.84 -15.12
N THR A 59 -35.32 5.99 -14.78
CA THR A 59 -36.48 6.56 -15.44
C THR A 59 -36.19 7.66 -16.44
N ASP A 60 -35.05 8.33 -16.38
CA ASP A 60 -34.69 9.41 -17.28
C ASP A 60 -33.21 9.37 -17.73
N GLU A 61 -32.86 10.14 -18.76
CA GLU A 61 -31.52 10.14 -19.38
C GLU A 61 -30.40 10.59 -18.43
N LYS A 62 -30.70 11.48 -17.50
CA LYS A 62 -29.72 11.97 -16.51
C LYS A 62 -29.41 10.89 -15.49
N THR A 63 -30.41 10.14 -15.11
CA THR A 63 -30.29 9.03 -14.15
C THR A 63 -29.54 7.83 -14.78
N GLN A 64 -29.69 7.60 -16.10
CA GLN A 64 -28.91 6.56 -16.78
C GLN A 64 -27.41 6.76 -16.71
N THR A 65 -26.93 8.01 -16.70
CA THR A 65 -25.50 8.31 -16.54
C THR A 65 -25.01 7.91 -15.13
N LEU A 66 -25.79 8.21 -14.11
CA LEU A 66 -25.52 7.82 -12.73
C LEU A 66 -25.51 6.29 -12.59
N VAL A 67 -26.52 5.62 -13.11
CA VAL A 67 -26.63 4.16 -13.14
C VAL A 67 -25.38 3.54 -13.77
N SER A 68 -24.98 4.02 -14.93
CA SER A 68 -23.78 3.52 -15.63
C SER A 68 -22.50 3.73 -14.82
N ALA A 69 -22.37 4.88 -14.14
CA ALA A 69 -21.23 5.19 -13.29
C ALA A 69 -21.15 4.21 -12.09
N VAL A 70 -22.27 3.99 -11.41
CA VAL A 70 -22.32 3.07 -10.26
C VAL A 70 -22.07 1.62 -10.69
N LEU A 71 -22.67 1.15 -11.78
CA LEU A 71 -22.41 -0.19 -12.30
C LEU A 71 -20.94 -0.41 -12.66
N ARG A 72 -20.28 0.64 -13.18
CA ARG A 72 -18.85 0.59 -13.46
C ARG A 72 -18.01 0.49 -12.17
N LEU A 73 -18.41 1.16 -11.11
CA LEU A 73 -17.74 1.07 -9.82
C LEU A 73 -17.92 -0.31 -9.16
N LEU A 74 -19.08 -0.94 -9.36
CA LEU A 74 -19.37 -2.30 -8.89
C LEU A 74 -18.72 -3.39 -9.77
N SER A 75 -18.06 -3.03 -10.89
CA SER A 75 -17.41 -4.03 -11.74
C SER A 75 -16.24 -4.68 -11.01
N ARG A 76 -16.18 -6.01 -11.08
CA ARG A 76 -15.09 -6.81 -10.54
C ARG A 76 -13.87 -6.76 -11.45
N ASP A 77 -12.69 -6.92 -10.90
CA ASP A 77 -11.45 -7.07 -11.67
C ASP A 77 -11.31 -8.48 -12.26
N GLY A 78 -10.20 -8.74 -12.97
CA GLY A 78 -9.93 -10.05 -13.57
C GLY A 78 -9.75 -11.19 -12.56
N GLN A 79 -9.66 -10.90 -11.26
CA GLN A 79 -9.61 -11.85 -10.17
C GLN A 79 -10.96 -12.02 -9.45
N GLY A 80 -11.99 -11.33 -9.92
CA GLY A 80 -13.34 -11.37 -9.35
C GLY A 80 -13.56 -10.47 -8.14
N ASN A 81 -12.62 -9.61 -7.78
CA ASN A 81 -12.69 -8.73 -6.61
C ASN A 81 -13.10 -7.31 -6.98
N LEU A 82 -13.81 -6.65 -6.06
CA LEU A 82 -13.99 -5.20 -6.11
C LEU A 82 -12.68 -4.50 -5.71
N LYS A 83 -12.42 -3.34 -6.31
CA LYS A 83 -11.32 -2.49 -5.85
C LYS A 83 -11.76 -1.59 -4.70
N ALA A 84 -11.02 -1.59 -3.60
CA ALA A 84 -11.31 -0.75 -2.44
C ALA A 84 -11.46 0.73 -2.80
N SER A 85 -10.66 1.25 -3.75
CA SER A 85 -10.77 2.63 -4.23
C SER A 85 -12.09 2.95 -4.93
N ARG A 86 -12.73 1.94 -5.55
CA ARG A 86 -14.06 2.11 -6.18
C ARG A 86 -15.17 2.10 -5.15
N VAL A 87 -15.06 1.28 -4.12
CA VAL A 87 -16.00 1.25 -3.00
C VAL A 87 -16.04 2.60 -2.27
N LEU A 88 -14.89 3.26 -2.16
CA LEU A 88 -14.81 4.64 -1.68
C LEU A 88 -15.62 5.64 -2.49
N GLN A 89 -15.49 5.54 -3.82
CA GLN A 89 -16.24 6.42 -4.69
C GLN A 89 -17.75 6.15 -4.58
N LEU A 90 -18.14 4.85 -4.43
CA LEU A 90 -19.53 4.47 -4.17
C LEU A 90 -20.05 5.07 -2.87
N ARG A 91 -19.25 5.00 -1.79
CA ARG A 91 -19.61 5.60 -0.50
C ARG A 91 -19.88 7.09 -0.63
N LYS A 92 -18.98 7.81 -1.28
CA LYS A 92 -19.17 9.24 -1.49
C LYS A 92 -20.44 9.54 -2.29
N MET A 93 -20.72 8.75 -3.33
CA MET A 93 -21.93 8.91 -4.11
C MET A 93 -23.20 8.58 -3.31
N ALA A 94 -23.14 7.60 -2.41
CA ALA A 94 -24.24 7.25 -1.51
C ALA A 94 -24.49 8.35 -0.47
N GLU A 95 -23.43 8.91 0.11
CA GLU A 95 -23.51 10.05 1.03
C GLU A 95 -24.10 11.30 0.33
N ASP A 96 -23.65 11.59 -0.89
CA ASP A 96 -24.15 12.72 -1.70
C ASP A 96 -25.62 12.52 -2.10
N SER A 97 -26.07 11.28 -2.32
CA SER A 97 -27.48 10.98 -2.67
C SER A 97 -28.43 11.12 -1.47
N GLY A 98 -27.93 10.85 -0.28
CA GLY A 98 -28.72 10.84 0.96
C GLY A 98 -29.75 9.69 1.05
N ASP A 99 -29.69 8.70 0.14
CA ASP A 99 -30.60 7.58 0.11
C ASP A 99 -30.16 6.47 1.07
N GLU A 100 -31.06 6.06 1.97
CA GLU A 100 -30.75 5.07 3.02
C GLU A 100 -30.46 3.69 2.45
N GLN A 101 -31.15 3.26 1.38
CA GLN A 101 -30.94 1.94 0.77
C GLN A 101 -29.58 1.87 0.09
N PHE A 102 -29.18 2.94 -0.58
CA PHE A 102 -27.87 3.02 -1.23
C PHE A 102 -26.76 3.05 -0.17
N LEU A 103 -26.89 3.85 0.87
CA LEU A 103 -25.96 3.92 2.00
C LEU A 103 -25.79 2.56 2.68
N GLU A 104 -26.90 1.86 2.97
CA GLU A 104 -26.87 0.56 3.61
C GLU A 104 -26.20 -0.50 2.73
N GLY A 105 -26.49 -0.52 1.42
CA GLY A 105 -25.83 -1.43 0.49
C GLY A 105 -24.31 -1.22 0.44
N VAL A 106 -23.86 0.04 0.40
CA VAL A 106 -22.44 0.36 0.44
C VAL A 106 -21.81 -0.02 1.78
N ARG A 107 -22.51 0.19 2.90
CA ARG A 107 -22.04 -0.21 4.23
C ARG A 107 -21.80 -1.73 4.31
N ILE A 108 -22.71 -2.55 3.79
CA ILE A 108 -22.54 -4.00 3.72
C ILE A 108 -21.30 -4.38 2.90
N ILE A 109 -21.06 -3.70 1.76
CA ILE A 109 -19.86 -3.91 0.94
C ILE A 109 -18.61 -3.57 1.75
N GLU A 110 -18.57 -2.45 2.47
CA GLU A 110 -17.42 -2.05 3.29
C GLU A 110 -17.16 -3.02 4.43
N GLU A 111 -18.20 -3.47 5.14
CA GLU A 111 -18.08 -4.43 6.23
C GLU A 111 -17.64 -5.82 5.77
N SER A 112 -17.90 -6.17 4.51
CA SER A 112 -17.44 -7.42 3.90
C SER A 112 -15.96 -7.40 3.53
N TYR A 113 -15.29 -6.23 3.53
CA TYR A 113 -13.89 -6.11 3.13
C TYR A 113 -12.97 -6.95 4.02
N GLN A 114 -12.22 -7.84 3.38
CA GLN A 114 -11.29 -8.75 4.02
C GLN A 114 -10.05 -8.94 3.13
N PRO A 115 -9.04 -8.04 3.26
CA PRO A 115 -7.84 -8.14 2.46
C PRO A 115 -7.05 -9.41 2.81
N SER A 116 -6.51 -10.07 1.80
CA SER A 116 -5.65 -11.24 1.96
C SER A 116 -4.18 -10.89 1.77
N VAL A 117 -3.32 -11.47 2.62
CA VAL A 117 -1.87 -11.31 2.54
C VAL A 117 -1.34 -12.18 1.40
N THR A 118 -0.67 -11.56 0.42
CA THR A 118 -0.09 -12.26 -0.72
C THR A 118 1.40 -12.51 -0.56
N ARG A 119 2.13 -11.58 0.04
CA ARG A 119 3.58 -11.66 0.18
C ARG A 119 4.06 -10.91 1.41
N ARG A 120 5.02 -11.51 2.11
CA ARG A 120 5.82 -10.80 3.13
C ARG A 120 7.09 -10.28 2.47
N TYR A 121 7.56 -9.11 2.89
CA TYR A 121 8.80 -8.54 2.40
C TYR A 121 9.63 -7.94 3.53
N ILE A 122 10.94 -7.93 3.30
CA ILE A 122 11.93 -7.24 4.12
C ILE A 122 12.62 -6.23 3.21
N ARG A 123 12.76 -4.99 3.68
CA ARG A 123 13.49 -3.94 2.97
C ARG A 123 14.51 -3.34 3.92
N ALA A 124 15.79 -3.44 3.58
CA ALA A 124 16.87 -2.74 4.25
C ALA A 124 17.26 -1.50 3.44
N GLN A 125 17.53 -0.40 4.11
CA GLN A 125 17.93 0.84 3.47
C GLN A 125 19.01 1.54 4.30
N ARG A 126 19.93 2.20 3.61
CA ARG A 126 20.92 3.10 4.21
C ARG A 126 20.66 4.54 3.79
N LYS A 127 20.99 5.47 4.64
CA LYS A 127 20.95 6.89 4.32
C LYS A 127 22.23 7.26 3.57
N ASP A 128 22.09 7.84 2.39
CA ASP A 128 23.23 8.38 1.65
C ASP A 128 23.77 9.61 2.40
N PRO A 129 25.06 9.64 2.78
CA PRO A 129 25.62 10.75 3.54
C PRO A 129 25.71 12.05 2.74
N LYS A 130 25.74 11.98 1.39
CA LYS A 130 25.85 13.15 0.52
C LYS A 130 24.48 13.78 0.26
N THR A 131 23.48 12.97 -0.04
CA THR A 131 22.16 13.46 -0.46
C THR A 131 21.11 13.40 0.65
N GLY A 132 21.35 12.64 1.72
CA GLY A 132 20.38 12.36 2.77
C GLY A 132 19.24 11.42 2.33
N ALA A 133 19.26 10.92 1.11
CA ALA A 133 18.24 10.02 0.57
C ALA A 133 18.39 8.60 1.12
N TRP A 134 17.26 7.87 1.21
CA TRP A 134 17.27 6.47 1.59
C TRP A 134 17.51 5.58 0.37
N VAL A 135 18.61 4.84 0.37
CA VAL A 135 19.01 3.91 -0.69
C VAL A 135 18.78 2.48 -0.24
N ASN A 136 18.19 1.65 -1.10
CA ASN A 136 17.97 0.25 -0.80
C ASN A 136 19.30 -0.51 -0.72
N ILE A 137 19.39 -1.40 0.28
CA ILE A 137 20.47 -2.38 0.39
C ILE A 137 19.94 -3.68 -0.20
N PRO A 138 20.59 -4.24 -1.25
CA PRO A 138 20.21 -5.53 -1.80
C PRO A 138 20.35 -6.63 -0.75
N LEU A 139 19.34 -7.51 -0.65
CA LEU A 139 19.33 -8.62 0.30
C LEU A 139 19.50 -9.99 -0.37
N GLY A 140 19.52 -10.04 -1.68
CA GLY A 140 19.75 -11.24 -2.47
C GLY A 140 21.23 -11.43 -2.81
N ILE A 141 21.70 -12.69 -2.88
CA ILE A 141 23.08 -13.00 -3.29
C ILE A 141 23.35 -12.50 -4.71
N THR A 142 22.34 -12.51 -5.58
CA THR A 142 22.42 -12.01 -6.96
C THR A 142 22.49 -10.48 -7.07
N ASP A 143 22.21 -9.77 -5.97
CA ASP A 143 22.18 -8.31 -5.95
C ASP A 143 23.49 -7.71 -5.42
N VAL A 144 24.47 -8.55 -5.08
CA VAL A 144 25.76 -8.10 -4.50
C VAL A 144 26.55 -7.25 -5.51
N ASP A 145 26.44 -7.57 -6.78
CA ASP A 145 27.13 -6.83 -7.87
C ASP A 145 26.56 -5.41 -8.07
N LEU A 146 25.39 -5.11 -7.47
CA LEU A 146 24.79 -3.77 -7.53
C LEU A 146 25.24 -2.84 -6.40
N LEU A 147 26.04 -3.32 -5.47
CA LEU A 147 26.66 -2.47 -4.46
C LEU A 147 27.76 -1.64 -5.15
N PRO A 148 27.76 -0.31 -5.00
CA PRO A 148 28.89 0.47 -5.46
C PRO A 148 30.15 -0.07 -4.77
N GLU A 149 31.20 -0.34 -5.56
CA GLU A 149 32.50 -0.69 -5.03
C GLU A 149 32.84 0.34 -3.96
N ASN A 150 33.12 -0.12 -2.75
CA ASN A 150 33.70 0.74 -1.73
C ASN A 150 34.97 1.33 -2.35
N GLU A 151 34.99 2.64 -2.54
CA GLU A 151 36.26 3.34 -2.67
C GLU A 151 37.12 2.84 -1.52
N THR A 152 38.14 2.06 -1.87
CA THR A 152 39.16 1.58 -0.95
C THR A 152 39.59 2.78 -0.11
N ALA A 153 39.43 2.65 1.19
CA ALA A 153 40.01 3.62 2.09
C ALA A 153 41.51 3.78 1.70
N PRO A 154 42.02 5.01 1.60
CA PRO A 154 43.42 5.19 1.32
C PRO A 154 44.22 4.42 2.36
N GLU A 155 45.15 3.58 1.90
CA GLU A 155 46.09 2.89 2.78
C GLU A 155 46.79 3.95 3.61
N PRO A 156 46.97 3.76 4.92
CA PRO A 156 47.77 4.68 5.72
C PRO A 156 49.21 4.64 5.18
N ASP A 157 49.68 5.78 4.76
CA ASP A 157 51.06 5.98 4.33
C ASP A 157 52.02 5.39 5.36
N ALA A 158 52.66 4.31 4.97
CA ALA A 158 53.79 3.74 5.65
C ALA A 158 55.04 4.57 5.27
N GLU A 159 55.20 5.72 5.89
CA GLU A 159 56.46 6.43 5.84
C GLU A 159 56.84 6.88 7.25
N ALA A 160 57.77 6.19 7.80
CA ALA A 160 58.94 6.73 8.51
C ALA A 160 59.63 5.65 9.32
N GLU A 161 60.38 4.80 8.67
CA GLU A 161 61.50 4.17 9.32
C GLU A 161 62.83 4.78 8.83
N GLY A 162 63.41 5.42 9.75
CA GLY A 162 64.81 5.20 10.11
C GLY A 162 65.87 5.69 9.13
N THR A 163 66.48 6.77 9.50
CA THR A 163 67.90 6.91 9.23
C THR A 163 68.62 7.33 10.50
N GLU A 164 69.05 6.36 11.26
CA GLU A 164 70.19 6.51 12.10
C GLU A 164 71.42 6.43 11.21
N ALA A 165 72.24 7.44 11.24
CA ALA A 165 73.62 7.40 10.78
C ALA A 165 74.48 8.06 11.81
N GLU A 166 75.33 7.23 12.33
CA GLU A 166 76.63 7.45 12.97
C GLU A 166 77.39 8.77 12.64
N ALA A 167 77.88 9.39 13.60
CA ALA A 167 79.30 9.64 13.87
C ALA A 167 79.49 10.44 15.16
#